data_b6b6befbc066eb9bb1d4f5c8aec06814
#
_entry.id   b6b6befbc066eb9bb1d4f5c8aec06814
#
_cell.length_a   1.000
_cell.length_b   1.000
_cell.length_c   1.000
_cell.angle_alpha   90.00
_cell.angle_beta   90.00
_cell.angle_gamma   90.00
#
_symmetry.space_group_name_H-M   'P 1'
#
loop_
_entity.id
_entity.type
_entity.pdbx_description
1 polymer ?
#
loop_
_entity_poly.entity_id
_entity_poly.type
_entity_poly.pdbx_seq_one_letter_code
_entity_poly.pdbx_strand_id
1 'polypeptide(L)'
;MVICVTNRTLCKDNFLKRIESICQAGPKFIILREKDLDRKEYTQLAAQCLAICKTYGIQLVLHTHIQSALDLGVTAIHLPLPILKQESKRLNAFTMIGTSVHAVEEVALAQNLGAT
;
A
#
# COMPACT_ATOMS: atom_id res chain seq x y z
N MET A 1 -6.10 13.83 -8.41
CA MET A 1 -5.61 12.42 -8.33
C MET A 1 -6.51 11.65 -7.39
N VAL A 2 -6.99 10.48 -7.82
CA VAL A 2 -7.84 9.63 -6.99
C VAL A 2 -7.03 8.46 -6.45
N ILE A 3 -7.08 8.27 -5.13
CA ILE A 3 -6.42 7.16 -4.44
C ILE A 3 -7.50 6.38 -3.69
N CYS A 4 -7.56 5.07 -3.90
CA CYS A 4 -8.47 4.20 -3.18
C CYS A 4 -7.73 3.48 -2.05
N VAL A 5 -8.25 3.57 -0.83
CA VAL A 5 -7.74 2.79 0.32
C VAL A 5 -8.74 1.67 0.58
N THR A 6 -8.26 0.41 0.60
CA THR A 6 -9.14 -0.73 0.77
C THR A 6 -9.57 -0.93 2.22
N ASN A 7 -10.74 -1.54 2.37
CA ASN A 7 -11.20 -2.08 3.66
C ASN A 7 -12.08 -3.30 3.39
N ARG A 8 -11.48 -4.48 3.48
CA ARG A 8 -12.13 -5.75 3.17
C ARG A 8 -13.36 -6.00 4.07
N THR A 9 -13.31 -5.55 5.31
CA THR A 9 -14.41 -5.76 6.26
C THR A 9 -15.69 -5.00 5.87
N LEU A 10 -15.57 -3.95 5.06
CA LEU A 10 -16.72 -3.20 4.55
C LEU A 10 -17.23 -3.78 3.23
N CYS A 11 -16.56 -4.74 2.65
CA CYS A 11 -16.94 -5.35 1.38
C CYS A 11 -17.88 -6.52 1.64
N LYS A 12 -19.12 -6.44 1.15
CA LYS A 12 -20.13 -7.50 1.30
C LYS A 12 -20.06 -8.55 0.20
N ASP A 13 -19.36 -8.25 -0.88
CA ASP A 13 -19.23 -9.11 -2.05
C ASP A 13 -17.83 -9.76 -2.07
N ASN A 14 -17.52 -10.42 -3.19
CA ASN A 14 -16.17 -10.94 -3.42
C ASN A 14 -15.18 -9.77 -3.51
N PHE A 15 -14.18 -9.77 -2.62
CA PHE A 15 -13.22 -8.67 -2.52
C PHE A 15 -12.44 -8.46 -3.82
N LEU A 16 -11.99 -9.54 -4.47
CA LEU A 16 -11.20 -9.42 -5.71
C LEU A 16 -12.03 -8.86 -6.86
N LYS A 17 -13.32 -9.21 -6.94
CA LYS A 17 -14.22 -8.59 -7.91
C LYS A 17 -14.39 -7.11 -7.62
N ARG A 18 -14.41 -6.72 -6.36
CA ARG A 18 -14.47 -5.31 -5.97
C ARG A 18 -13.22 -4.56 -6.40
N ILE A 19 -12.05 -5.17 -6.21
CA ILE A 19 -10.77 -4.59 -6.67
C ILE A 19 -10.80 -4.38 -8.18
N GLU A 20 -11.28 -5.35 -8.94
CA GLU A 20 -11.40 -5.22 -10.39
C GLU A 20 -12.34 -4.07 -10.77
N SER A 21 -13.49 -3.95 -10.12
CA SER A 21 -14.43 -2.85 -10.35
C SER A 21 -13.80 -1.49 -10.06
N ILE A 22 -13.02 -1.40 -8.98
CA ILE A 22 -12.28 -0.19 -8.62
C ILE A 22 -11.26 0.16 -9.71
N CYS A 23 -10.50 -0.83 -10.20
CA CYS A 23 -9.55 -0.61 -11.28
C CYS A 23 -10.22 -0.09 -12.55
N GLN A 24 -11.41 -0.60 -12.88
CA GLN A 24 -12.19 -0.14 -14.03
C GLN A 24 -12.61 1.33 -13.88
N ALA A 25 -12.79 1.81 -12.64
CA ALA A 25 -13.10 3.21 -12.38
C ALA A 25 -11.88 4.14 -12.58
N GLY A 26 -10.67 3.59 -12.68
CA GLY A 26 -9.45 4.30 -13.04
C GLY A 26 -8.78 5.13 -11.96
N PRO A 27 -8.72 4.69 -10.68
CA PRO A 27 -7.90 5.41 -9.71
C PRO A 27 -6.42 5.32 -10.10
N LYS A 28 -5.62 6.26 -9.63
CA LYS A 28 -4.18 6.23 -9.91
C LYS A 28 -3.45 5.21 -9.02
N PHE A 29 -3.89 5.09 -7.77
CA PHE A 29 -3.30 4.19 -6.79
C PHE A 29 -4.38 3.45 -6.03
N ILE A 30 -4.08 2.20 -5.65
CA ILE A 30 -4.86 1.44 -4.67
C ILE A 30 -3.93 1.10 -3.52
N ILE A 31 -4.26 1.53 -2.31
CA ILE A 31 -3.52 1.19 -1.09
C ILE A 31 -4.22 0.01 -0.44
N LEU A 32 -3.54 -1.13 -0.36
CA LEU A 32 -4.07 -2.33 0.26
C LEU A 32 -3.82 -2.28 1.77
N ARG A 33 -4.83 -1.80 2.51
CA ARG A 33 -4.77 -1.62 3.96
C ARG A 33 -5.74 -2.58 4.64
N GLU A 34 -5.23 -3.79 4.96
CA GLU A 34 -6.02 -4.84 5.62
C GLU A 34 -5.33 -5.23 6.92
N LYS A 35 -5.63 -4.51 7.98
CA LYS A 35 -4.96 -4.62 9.28
C LYS A 35 -5.25 -5.91 10.03
N ASP A 36 -6.33 -6.60 9.70
CA ASP A 36 -6.77 -7.82 10.37
C ASP A 36 -6.11 -9.08 9.84
N LEU A 37 -5.31 -8.98 8.79
CA LEU A 37 -4.61 -10.12 8.20
C LEU A 37 -3.20 -10.24 8.74
N ASP A 38 -2.74 -11.48 8.98
CA ASP A 38 -1.34 -11.73 9.27
C ASP A 38 -0.49 -11.56 7.99
N ARG A 39 0.84 -11.63 8.12
CA ARG A 39 1.75 -11.41 6.99
C ARG A 39 1.50 -12.39 5.84
N LYS A 40 1.27 -13.65 6.15
CA LYS A 40 1.06 -14.70 5.15
C LYS A 40 -0.23 -14.45 4.38
N GLU A 41 -1.33 -14.21 5.10
CA GLU A 41 -2.63 -13.92 4.50
C GLU A 41 -2.58 -12.64 3.68
N TYR A 42 -1.94 -11.60 4.21
CA TYR A 42 -1.78 -10.33 3.52
C TYR A 42 -0.98 -10.52 2.22
N THR A 43 0.12 -11.27 2.26
CA THR A 43 0.96 -11.51 1.07
C THR A 43 0.19 -12.24 -0.01
N GLN A 44 -0.62 -13.24 0.35
CA GLN A 44 -1.44 -13.97 -0.60
C GLN A 44 -2.48 -13.06 -1.26
N LEU A 45 -3.17 -12.24 -0.46
CA LEU A 45 -4.15 -11.28 -0.98
C LEU A 45 -3.47 -10.22 -1.86
N ALA A 46 -2.34 -9.71 -1.44
CA ALA A 46 -1.57 -8.72 -2.19
C ALA A 46 -1.13 -9.26 -3.56
N ALA A 47 -0.71 -10.52 -3.63
CA ALA A 47 -0.32 -11.14 -4.90
C ALA A 47 -1.50 -11.17 -5.88
N GLN A 48 -2.69 -11.50 -5.39
CA GLN A 48 -3.90 -11.53 -6.22
C GLN A 48 -4.31 -10.13 -6.67
N CYS A 49 -4.25 -9.15 -5.76
CA CYS A 49 -4.55 -7.74 -6.09
C CYS A 49 -3.53 -7.19 -7.09
N LEU A 50 -2.26 -7.55 -6.94
CA LEU A 50 -1.20 -7.10 -7.84
C LEU A 50 -1.46 -7.55 -9.27
N ALA A 51 -1.88 -8.80 -9.46
CA ALA A 51 -2.20 -9.33 -10.79
C ALA A 51 -3.33 -8.53 -11.46
N ILE A 52 -4.38 -8.21 -10.69
CA ILE A 52 -5.50 -7.41 -11.19
C ILE A 52 -5.03 -5.99 -11.53
N CYS A 53 -4.30 -5.35 -10.63
CA CYS A 53 -3.81 -3.98 -10.84
C CYS A 53 -2.91 -3.88 -12.08
N LYS A 54 -2.05 -4.86 -12.31
CA LYS A 54 -1.19 -4.89 -13.49
C LYS A 54 -2.00 -4.95 -14.78
N THR A 55 -3.09 -5.72 -14.79
CA THR A 55 -3.96 -5.83 -15.95
C THR A 55 -4.56 -4.48 -16.34
N TYR A 56 -4.87 -3.64 -15.37
CA TYR A 56 -5.49 -2.33 -15.59
C TYR A 56 -4.50 -1.16 -15.57
N GLY A 57 -3.20 -1.44 -15.36
CA GLY A 57 -2.19 -0.37 -15.30
C GLY A 57 -2.28 0.50 -14.05
N ILE A 58 -2.81 -0.02 -12.96
CA ILE A 58 -2.97 0.70 -11.68
C ILE A 58 -1.81 0.34 -10.77
N GLN A 59 -1.23 1.34 -10.09
CA GLN A 59 -0.18 1.11 -9.10
C GLN A 59 -0.77 0.60 -7.80
N LEU A 60 -0.36 -0.59 -7.38
CA LEU A 60 -0.68 -1.13 -6.07
C LEU A 60 0.33 -0.63 -5.06
N VAL A 61 -0.16 -0.11 -3.94
CA VAL A 61 0.65 0.34 -2.79
C VAL A 61 0.34 -0.58 -1.62
N LEU A 62 1.35 -1.22 -1.06
CA LEU A 62 1.15 -2.04 0.13
C LEU A 62 1.26 -1.18 1.39
N HIS A 63 0.62 -1.62 2.47
CA HIS A 63 0.57 -0.88 3.73
C HIS A 63 1.26 -1.70 4.81
N THR A 64 2.28 -1.13 5.45
CA THR A 64 2.98 -1.68 6.62
C THR A 64 3.88 -2.90 6.33
N HIS A 65 3.46 -3.85 5.51
CA HIS A 65 4.16 -5.12 5.29
C HIS A 65 5.31 -4.98 4.30
N ILE A 66 6.45 -4.46 4.76
CA ILE A 66 7.63 -4.20 3.93
C ILE A 66 8.14 -5.48 3.27
N GLN A 67 8.26 -6.57 4.03
CA GLN A 67 8.79 -7.83 3.48
C GLN A 67 7.89 -8.39 2.39
N SER A 68 6.56 -8.30 2.57
CA SER A 68 5.62 -8.72 1.53
C SER A 68 5.81 -7.94 0.23
N ALA A 69 6.03 -6.62 0.34
CA ALA A 69 6.29 -5.79 -0.83
C ALA A 69 7.59 -6.19 -1.53
N LEU A 70 8.65 -6.45 -0.77
CA LEU A 70 9.94 -6.88 -1.33
C LEU A 70 9.80 -8.23 -2.03
N ASP A 71 9.09 -9.19 -1.41
CA ASP A 71 8.88 -10.53 -1.97
C ASP A 71 8.07 -10.49 -3.27
N LEU A 72 7.12 -9.58 -3.38
CA LEU A 72 6.24 -9.46 -4.54
C LEU A 72 6.78 -8.49 -5.61
N GLY A 73 7.88 -7.80 -5.33
CA GLY A 73 8.42 -6.79 -6.24
C GLY A 73 7.58 -5.52 -6.33
N VAL A 74 6.77 -5.24 -5.33
CA VAL A 74 6.00 -3.99 -5.25
C VAL A 74 6.91 -2.88 -4.76
N THR A 75 7.00 -1.78 -5.53
CA THR A 75 7.94 -0.67 -5.25
C THR A 75 7.29 0.53 -4.59
N ALA A 76 6.01 0.44 -4.24
CA ALA A 76 5.28 1.50 -3.54
C ALA A 76 4.77 0.98 -2.21
N ILE A 77 5.00 1.73 -1.14
CA ILE A 77 4.60 1.35 0.20
C ILE A 77 4.07 2.56 0.97
N HIS A 78 3.08 2.32 1.82
CA HIS A 78 2.56 3.32 2.77
C HIS A 78 2.82 2.82 4.18
N LEU A 79 3.51 3.62 4.99
CA LEU A 79 3.91 3.24 6.34
C LEU A 79 3.40 4.25 7.36
N PRO A 80 2.91 3.80 8.53
CA PRO A 80 2.76 4.71 9.67
C PRO A 80 4.11 5.32 10.04
N LEU A 81 4.11 6.56 10.50
CA LEU A 81 5.36 7.29 10.80
C LEU A 81 6.30 6.53 11.75
N PRO A 82 5.81 5.88 12.82
CA PRO A 82 6.71 5.10 13.70
C PRO A 82 7.44 3.97 12.95
N ILE A 83 6.77 3.29 12.03
CA ILE A 83 7.38 2.23 11.22
C ILE A 83 8.38 2.82 10.23
N LEU A 84 8.04 3.96 9.61
CA LEU A 84 8.95 4.67 8.72
C LEU A 84 10.27 5.01 9.43
N LYS A 85 10.20 5.52 10.67
CA LYS A 85 11.38 5.80 11.49
C LYS A 85 12.22 4.55 11.75
N GLN A 86 11.56 3.45 12.12
CA GLN A 86 12.21 2.20 12.51
C GLN A 86 12.89 1.52 11.33
N GLU A 87 12.26 1.56 10.15
CA GLU A 87 12.64 0.75 9.00
C GLU A 87 13.26 1.56 7.86
N SER A 88 13.65 2.82 8.10
CA SER A 88 14.11 3.72 7.04
C SER A 88 15.26 3.15 6.21
N LYS A 89 16.12 2.31 6.80
CA LYS A 89 17.25 1.69 6.11
C LYS A 89 16.84 0.61 5.10
N ARG A 90 15.63 0.05 5.24
CA ARG A 90 15.13 -1.00 4.35
C ARG A 90 14.40 -0.46 3.13
N LEU A 91 14.30 0.86 2.99
CA LEU A 91 13.41 1.49 2.02
C LEU A 91 14.07 1.84 0.69
N ASN A 92 15.34 1.46 0.49
CA ASN A 92 16.07 1.77 -0.75
C ASN A 92 15.45 1.12 -2.00
N ALA A 93 14.72 0.02 -1.84
CA ALA A 93 14.08 -0.68 -2.95
C ALA A 93 12.77 -0.03 -3.38
N PHE A 94 12.27 0.95 -2.64
CA PHE A 94 10.97 1.57 -2.91
C PHE A 94 11.14 2.87 -3.69
N THR A 95 10.33 3.04 -4.72
CA THR A 95 10.27 4.25 -5.54
C THR A 95 9.24 5.24 -5.03
N MET A 96 8.26 4.77 -4.24
CA MET A 96 7.24 5.60 -3.63
C MET A 96 7.05 5.18 -2.18
N ILE A 97 7.17 6.14 -1.26
CA ILE A 97 7.00 5.91 0.17
C ILE A 97 6.01 6.95 0.69
N GLY A 98 4.80 6.48 1.02
CA GLY A 98 3.78 7.34 1.61
C GLY A 98 3.73 7.15 3.12
N THR A 99 3.27 8.17 3.83
CA THR A 99 3.04 8.10 5.26
C THR A 99 1.93 9.04 5.67
N SER A 100 1.33 8.77 6.83
CA SER A 100 0.34 9.67 7.43
C SER A 100 1.00 10.48 8.53
N VAL A 101 0.72 11.78 8.55
CA VAL A 101 1.27 12.70 9.55
C VAL A 101 0.14 13.50 10.20
N HIS A 102 0.33 13.91 11.44
CA HIS A 102 -0.69 14.62 12.22
C HIS A 102 -0.25 16.02 12.65
N ALA A 103 1.00 16.40 12.37
CA ALA A 103 1.55 17.71 12.74
C ALA A 103 2.58 18.17 11.71
N VAL A 104 2.81 19.48 11.64
CA VAL A 104 3.77 20.08 10.68
C VAL A 104 5.17 19.51 10.90
N GLU A 105 5.58 19.32 12.14
CA GLU A 105 6.90 18.76 12.49
C GLU A 105 7.07 17.35 11.93
N GLU A 106 5.98 16.58 11.90
CA GLU A 106 6.00 15.22 11.33
C GLU A 106 6.18 15.23 9.83
N VAL A 107 5.68 16.25 9.13
CA VAL A 107 5.86 16.38 7.68
C VAL A 107 7.36 16.46 7.34
N ALA A 108 8.09 17.34 8.02
CA ALA A 108 9.52 17.49 7.80
C ALA A 108 10.29 16.21 8.13
N LEU A 109 9.94 15.55 9.25
CA LEU A 109 10.55 14.30 9.64
C LEU A 109 10.28 13.21 8.61
N ALA A 110 9.05 13.08 8.14
CA ALA A 110 8.67 12.07 7.14
C ALA A 110 9.46 12.27 5.84
N GLN A 111 9.61 13.51 5.37
CA GLN A 111 10.40 13.82 4.18
C GLN A 111 11.87 13.46 4.36
N ASN A 112 12.44 13.75 5.52
CA ASN A 112 13.83 13.40 5.84
C ASN A 112 14.05 11.88 5.89
N LEU A 113 13.01 11.12 6.22
CA LEU A 113 13.05 9.65 6.27
C LEU A 113 12.77 9.01 4.90
N GLY A 114 12.52 9.79 3.86
CA GLY A 114 12.35 9.32 2.50
C GLY A 114 10.92 9.23 1.99
N ALA A 115 9.95 9.77 2.70
CA ALA A 115 8.56 9.82 2.22
C ALA A 115 8.46 10.71 0.97
N THR A 116 7.59 10.32 0.06
CA THR A 116 7.37 11.02 -1.22
C THR A 116 5.95 11.54 -1.42
#